data_b27157f69324a89dc11822b1a341c101
#
_entry.id   b27157f69324a89dc11822b1a341c101
#
_cell.length_a   1.000
_cell.length_b   1.000
_cell.length_c   1.000
_cell.angle_alpha   90.00
_cell.angle_beta   90.00
_cell.angle_gamma   90.00
#
_symmetry.space_group_name_H-M   'P 1'
#
loop_
_entity.id
_entity.type
_entity.pdbx_description
1 polymer ?
#
loop_
_entity_poly.entity_id
_entity_poly.type
_entity_poly.pdbx_seq_one_letter_code
_entity_poly.pdbx_strand_id
1 'polypeptide(L)'
;MRQLGVLVLSSAVLAGCQNMPDYGWPSNQRTQSTIIKPIVMKPAVPVVVEPQKKIVKAIPATTPQEPVVVAPVPLIMKPVAAPVVKKLADGRDMPAVQGLLASANGSLQQGDFEAAAVSLERAQRLAPQSATVYLQLAQVRLQQNRAVEAEQLARKGLSYAQSSSQQAALWRLVAQAAEQQGKTETVINAKNKAMQLEMAGDRG
;
A
#
# COMPACT_ATOMS: atom_id res chain seq x y z
N MET A 1 47.32 -38.23 39.90
CA MET A 1 46.29 -38.36 40.94
C MET A 1 44.97 -38.00 40.27
N ARG A 2 44.21 -39.04 39.81
CA ARG A 2 43.02 -39.61 40.48
C ARG A 2 41.96 -38.52 40.71
N GLN A 3 40.79 -38.54 40.07
CA GLN A 3 39.59 -39.37 40.18
C GLN A 3 38.73 -39.09 38.93
N LEU A 4 38.19 -39.91 38.15
CA LEU A 4 37.19 -40.99 38.26
C LEU A 4 35.90 -40.62 39.01
N GLY A 5 34.82 -40.71 38.29
CA GLY A 5 33.44 -40.85 38.77
C GLY A 5 32.52 -39.81 38.16
N VAL A 6 31.31 -40.07 37.67
CA VAL A 6 30.44 -41.23 37.68
C VAL A 6 29.45 -41.05 36.53
N LEU A 7 29.28 -42.12 35.79
CA LEU A 7 28.18 -42.37 34.86
C LEU A 7 26.88 -42.55 35.69
N VAL A 8 25.89 -41.70 35.47
CA VAL A 8 24.53 -42.03 35.88
C VAL A 8 23.64 -41.99 34.64
N LEU A 9 23.38 -43.20 34.18
CA LEU A 9 22.25 -43.54 33.34
C LEU A 9 20.98 -43.28 34.13
N SER A 10 20.10 -42.43 33.62
CA SER A 10 18.71 -42.37 34.02
C SER A 10 17.84 -42.59 32.80
N SER A 11 17.60 -43.86 32.53
CA SER A 11 16.45 -44.31 31.74
C SER A 11 15.19 -44.12 32.61
N ALA A 12 14.32 -43.23 32.26
CA ALA A 12 12.98 -43.13 32.83
C ALA A 12 11.96 -42.80 31.76
N VAL A 13 11.36 -43.89 31.27
CA VAL A 13 9.90 -44.15 31.21
C VAL A 13 9.12 -43.23 30.30
N LEU A 14 9.00 -43.70 29.05
CA LEU A 14 7.84 -43.49 28.18
C LEU A 14 6.66 -44.26 28.77
N ALA A 15 5.76 -43.59 29.45
CA ALA A 15 4.46 -44.15 29.78
C ALA A 15 3.44 -43.01 29.94
N GLY A 16 2.51 -42.95 29.01
CA GLY A 16 1.15 -42.56 29.30
C GLY A 16 0.77 -41.08 29.12
N CYS A 17 0.28 -40.75 27.95
CA CYS A 17 -0.87 -39.87 27.82
C CYS A 17 -1.67 -40.27 26.57
N GLN A 18 -2.30 -41.43 26.62
CA GLN A 18 -3.46 -41.79 25.80
C GLN A 18 -4.68 -41.41 26.60
N ASN A 19 -5.04 -40.14 26.59
CA ASN A 19 -6.40 -39.72 26.91
C ASN A 19 -6.57 -38.27 26.40
N MET A 20 -6.58 -38.07 25.07
CA MET A 20 -7.16 -36.91 24.48
C MET A 20 -8.66 -37.09 24.40
N PRO A 21 -9.47 -36.24 25.03
CA PRO A 21 -10.91 -36.22 24.75
C PRO A 21 -11.08 -35.86 23.27
N ASP A 22 -11.86 -36.68 22.57
CA ASP A 22 -12.35 -36.42 21.21
C ASP A 22 -13.13 -35.11 21.21
N TYR A 23 -12.47 -34.02 20.97
CA TYR A 23 -13.14 -32.80 20.51
C TYR A 23 -13.58 -33.08 19.07
N GLY A 24 -14.82 -33.59 18.99
CA GLY A 24 -15.47 -33.82 17.70
C GLY A 24 -15.46 -32.58 16.83
N TRP A 25 -14.53 -32.53 15.88
CA TRP A 25 -14.62 -31.65 14.76
C TRP A 25 -15.87 -32.02 13.99
N PRO A 26 -16.78 -31.10 13.71
CA PRO A 26 -17.89 -31.40 12.82
C PRO A 26 -17.28 -31.88 11.51
N SER A 27 -17.42 -33.16 11.23
CA SER A 27 -17.10 -33.73 9.92
C SER A 27 -17.83 -32.90 8.88
N ASN A 28 -17.06 -32.14 8.12
CA ASN A 28 -17.53 -31.38 6.96
C ASN A 28 -18.24 -32.38 6.05
N GLN A 29 -19.55 -32.49 6.22
CA GLN A 29 -20.37 -33.20 5.26
C GLN A 29 -20.16 -32.51 3.93
N ARG A 30 -19.41 -33.22 3.10
CA ARG A 30 -19.27 -32.96 1.68
C ARG A 30 -20.67 -32.75 1.11
N THR A 31 -21.11 -31.48 1.08
CA THR A 31 -22.33 -31.10 0.38
C THR A 31 -22.16 -31.55 -1.06
N GLN A 32 -23.02 -32.49 -1.41
CA GLN A 32 -23.16 -33.03 -2.76
C GLN A 32 -23.18 -31.86 -3.73
N SER A 33 -22.24 -31.91 -4.68
CA SER A 33 -22.23 -31.02 -5.82
C SER A 33 -23.58 -31.08 -6.50
N THR A 34 -24.42 -30.09 -6.23
CA THR A 34 -25.60 -29.84 -7.05
C THR A 34 -25.07 -29.55 -8.45
N ILE A 35 -25.27 -30.48 -9.34
CA ILE A 35 -24.98 -30.37 -10.77
C ILE A 35 -25.77 -29.17 -11.27
N ILE A 36 -25.10 -28.01 -11.35
CA ILE A 36 -25.65 -26.85 -12.02
C ILE A 36 -25.69 -27.21 -13.51
N LYS A 37 -26.89 -27.45 -14.02
CA LYS A 37 -27.12 -27.63 -15.45
C LYS A 37 -26.50 -26.44 -16.17
N PRO A 38 -25.74 -26.66 -17.26
CA PRO A 38 -25.18 -25.56 -18.02
C PRO A 38 -26.33 -24.70 -18.54
N ILE A 39 -26.35 -23.43 -18.14
CA ILE A 39 -27.23 -22.44 -18.75
C ILE A 39 -26.71 -22.25 -20.17
N VAL A 40 -27.48 -22.73 -21.13
CA VAL A 40 -27.28 -22.48 -22.55
C VAL A 40 -27.40 -20.97 -22.73
N MET A 41 -26.28 -20.28 -22.85
CA MET A 41 -26.25 -18.87 -23.25
C MET A 41 -26.74 -18.77 -24.67
N LYS A 42 -27.95 -18.22 -24.84
CA LYS A 42 -28.50 -17.81 -26.12
C LYS A 42 -27.50 -16.84 -26.76
N PRO A 43 -27.09 -17.04 -28.03
CA PRO A 43 -26.11 -16.15 -28.64
C PRO A 43 -26.66 -14.75 -28.70
N ALA A 44 -25.84 -13.80 -28.17
CA ALA A 44 -26.13 -12.37 -28.20
C ALA A 44 -26.21 -11.94 -29.69
N VAL A 45 -27.33 -11.31 -30.03
CA VAL A 45 -27.57 -10.64 -31.31
C VAL A 45 -26.46 -9.60 -31.52
N PRO A 46 -25.80 -9.53 -32.67
CA PRO A 46 -24.82 -8.49 -32.92
C PRO A 46 -25.52 -7.11 -32.93
N VAL A 47 -25.13 -6.26 -32.00
CA VAL A 47 -25.51 -4.85 -32.03
C VAL A 47 -24.82 -4.23 -33.23
N VAL A 48 -25.56 -3.94 -34.24
CA VAL A 48 -25.16 -3.14 -35.40
C VAL A 48 -24.92 -1.72 -34.84
N VAL A 49 -23.65 -1.34 -34.73
CA VAL A 49 -23.24 0.03 -34.45
C VAL A 49 -23.43 0.84 -35.73
N GLU A 50 -24.52 1.58 -35.78
CA GLU A 50 -24.79 2.55 -36.82
C GLU A 50 -23.73 3.67 -36.75
N PRO A 51 -23.02 4.01 -37.84
CA PRO A 51 -22.02 5.07 -37.80
C PRO A 51 -22.73 6.43 -37.68
N GLN A 52 -22.55 7.09 -36.54
CA GLN A 52 -23.01 8.46 -36.37
C GLN A 52 -22.28 9.39 -37.35
N LYS A 53 -23.05 9.89 -38.29
CA LYS A 53 -22.71 10.89 -39.30
C LYS A 53 -22.26 12.17 -38.58
N LYS A 54 -20.95 12.45 -38.60
CA LYS A 54 -20.40 13.73 -38.19
C LYS A 54 -20.99 14.83 -39.08
N ILE A 55 -21.85 15.65 -38.51
CA ILE A 55 -22.26 16.93 -39.11
C ILE A 55 -21.09 17.89 -38.94
N VAL A 56 -20.29 18.02 -39.95
CA VAL A 56 -19.31 19.10 -40.07
C VAL A 56 -20.07 20.38 -40.43
N LYS A 57 -20.29 21.21 -39.43
CA LYS A 57 -20.86 22.56 -39.65
C LYS A 57 -19.77 23.42 -40.29
N ALA A 58 -19.97 23.76 -41.52
CA ALA A 58 -19.11 24.67 -42.28
C ALA A 58 -19.00 26.04 -41.59
N ILE A 59 -17.77 26.47 -41.30
CA ILE A 59 -17.46 27.82 -40.86
C ILE A 59 -17.32 28.68 -42.09
N PRO A 60 -18.02 29.83 -42.21
CA PRO A 60 -17.86 30.74 -43.34
C PRO A 60 -16.47 31.38 -43.33
N ALA A 61 -15.86 31.42 -44.49
CA ALA A 61 -14.60 32.07 -44.73
C ALA A 61 -14.71 33.57 -44.40
N THR A 62 -13.90 34.02 -43.44
CA THR A 62 -13.76 35.45 -43.14
C THR A 62 -12.50 35.98 -43.81
N THR A 63 -12.72 36.93 -44.63
CA THR A 63 -11.89 37.97 -45.27
C THR A 63 -10.41 38.09 -44.83
N PRO A 64 -9.48 38.30 -45.78
CA PRO A 64 -8.07 38.56 -45.49
C PRO A 64 -7.90 39.90 -44.78
N GLN A 65 -7.43 39.87 -43.53
CA GLN A 65 -6.99 41.09 -42.86
C GLN A 65 -5.56 41.41 -43.30
N GLU A 66 -5.34 42.64 -43.69
CA GLU A 66 -4.06 43.27 -43.99
C GLU A 66 -3.02 43.06 -42.87
N PRO A 67 -1.71 42.96 -43.20
CA PRO A 67 -0.69 42.85 -42.19
C PRO A 67 -0.49 44.19 -41.46
N VAL A 68 -0.96 44.27 -40.24
CA VAL A 68 -0.61 45.38 -39.35
C VAL A 68 0.84 45.13 -38.88
N VAL A 69 1.72 45.98 -39.37
CA VAL A 69 3.12 46.05 -38.91
C VAL A 69 3.11 46.60 -37.49
N VAL A 70 3.14 45.71 -36.50
CA VAL A 70 3.33 46.07 -35.10
C VAL A 70 4.82 46.19 -34.84
N ALA A 71 5.28 47.41 -34.52
CA ALA A 71 6.65 47.68 -34.09
C ALA A 71 7.04 46.80 -32.87
N PRO A 72 8.28 46.33 -32.76
CA PRO A 72 8.68 45.48 -31.64
C PRO A 72 8.73 46.32 -30.35
N VAL A 73 7.77 46.09 -29.48
CA VAL A 73 7.84 46.57 -28.09
C VAL A 73 8.86 45.71 -27.35
N PRO A 74 9.86 46.27 -26.66
CA PRO A 74 10.78 45.47 -25.88
C PRO A 74 10.03 44.85 -24.71
N LEU A 75 9.79 43.54 -24.80
CA LEU A 75 9.27 42.75 -23.70
C LEU A 75 10.34 42.69 -22.60
N ILE A 76 10.22 43.57 -21.60
CA ILE A 76 10.89 43.40 -20.32
C ILE A 76 10.24 42.17 -19.69
N MET A 77 10.83 41.01 -19.94
CA MET A 77 10.49 39.80 -19.21
C MET A 77 10.90 39.99 -17.74
N LYS A 78 9.96 40.47 -16.90
CA LYS A 78 10.05 40.19 -15.48
C LYS A 78 10.20 38.69 -15.32
N PRO A 79 11.18 38.19 -14.52
CA PRO A 79 11.27 36.77 -14.22
C PRO A 79 9.91 36.36 -13.61
N VAL A 80 9.14 35.63 -14.37
CA VAL A 80 7.95 34.95 -13.83
C VAL A 80 8.50 33.95 -12.80
N ALA A 81 8.31 34.27 -11.53
CA ALA A 81 8.62 33.33 -10.47
C ALA A 81 7.97 32.00 -10.86
N ALA A 82 8.78 30.94 -10.93
CA ALA A 82 8.32 29.61 -11.26
C ALA A 82 7.05 29.34 -10.41
N PRO A 83 6.00 28.77 -11.00
CA PRO A 83 4.79 28.49 -10.24
C PRO A 83 5.17 27.64 -9.05
N VAL A 84 5.00 28.18 -7.84
CA VAL A 84 5.12 27.43 -6.60
C VAL A 84 4.06 26.35 -6.71
N VAL A 85 4.47 25.15 -7.10
CA VAL A 85 3.60 23.99 -7.12
C VAL A 85 3.16 23.82 -5.68
N LYS A 86 1.96 24.28 -5.33
CA LYS A 86 1.35 24.02 -4.03
C LYS A 86 1.27 22.51 -3.92
N LYS A 87 2.22 21.93 -3.18
CA LYS A 87 2.22 20.51 -2.85
C LYS A 87 0.86 20.25 -2.23
N LEU A 88 0.04 19.41 -2.87
CA LEU A 88 -1.31 19.10 -2.36
C LEU A 88 -1.17 18.70 -0.90
N ALA A 89 -1.97 19.32 -0.03
CA ALA A 89 -2.05 18.94 1.36
C ALA A 89 -2.40 17.44 1.40
N ASP A 90 -1.57 16.64 2.07
CA ASP A 90 -1.75 15.17 2.12
C ASP A 90 -2.96 14.74 2.97
N GLY A 91 -3.73 15.69 3.47
CA GLY A 91 -4.93 15.46 4.26
C GLY A 91 -4.68 14.99 5.69
N ARG A 92 -3.42 14.78 6.09
CA ARG A 92 -3.08 14.31 7.45
C ARG A 92 -3.52 15.28 8.56
N ASP A 93 -3.62 16.58 8.24
CA ASP A 93 -4.02 17.61 9.19
C ASP A 93 -5.55 17.72 9.36
N MET A 94 -6.31 16.94 8.62
CA MET A 94 -7.77 16.87 8.80
C MET A 94 -8.10 16.23 10.15
N PRO A 95 -8.93 16.87 11.01
CA PRO A 95 -9.29 16.32 12.33
C PRO A 95 -9.86 14.90 12.26
N ALA A 96 -10.65 14.61 11.22
CA ALA A 96 -11.21 13.27 11.02
C ALA A 96 -10.12 12.22 10.76
N VAL A 97 -9.07 12.56 10.00
CA VAL A 97 -7.94 11.66 9.74
C VAL A 97 -7.12 11.47 11.01
N GLN A 98 -6.83 12.55 11.75
CA GLN A 98 -6.11 12.48 13.02
C GLN A 98 -6.84 11.60 14.05
N GLY A 99 -8.16 11.72 14.16
CA GLY A 99 -8.97 10.86 15.01
C GLY A 99 -8.89 9.36 14.63
N LEU A 100 -8.89 9.07 13.33
CA LEU A 100 -8.74 7.69 12.85
C LEU A 100 -7.33 7.14 13.08
N LEU A 101 -6.29 7.95 12.91
CA LEU A 101 -4.91 7.56 13.23
C LEU A 101 -4.74 7.30 14.74
N ALA A 102 -5.33 8.14 15.59
CA ALA A 102 -5.32 7.94 17.06
C ALA A 102 -6.06 6.64 17.44
N SER A 103 -7.24 6.40 16.85
CA SER A 103 -7.99 5.15 17.05
C SER A 103 -7.20 3.92 16.63
N ALA A 104 -6.55 3.98 15.46
CA ALA A 104 -5.71 2.89 14.98
C ALA A 104 -4.53 2.61 15.94
N ASN A 105 -3.87 3.66 16.44
CA ASN A 105 -2.79 3.51 17.42
C ASN A 105 -3.29 2.88 18.72
N GLY A 106 -4.46 3.25 19.20
CA GLY A 106 -5.08 2.62 20.37
C GLY A 106 -5.35 1.13 20.16
N SER A 107 -5.89 0.77 19.00
CA SER A 107 -6.11 -0.65 18.63
C SER A 107 -4.80 -1.44 18.51
N LEU A 108 -3.74 -0.82 17.94
CA LEU A 108 -2.41 -1.43 17.87
C LEU A 108 -1.82 -1.73 19.25
N GLN A 109 -1.99 -0.83 20.22
CA GLN A 109 -1.54 -1.03 21.60
C GLN A 109 -2.27 -2.18 22.30
N GLN A 110 -3.51 -2.45 21.90
CA GLN A 110 -4.32 -3.56 22.40
C GLN A 110 -4.07 -4.86 21.64
N GLY A 111 -3.25 -4.85 20.59
CA GLY A 111 -3.00 -5.99 19.71
C GLY A 111 -4.14 -6.29 18.73
N ASP A 112 -5.14 -5.40 18.64
CA ASP A 112 -6.24 -5.54 17.69
C ASP A 112 -5.85 -4.97 16.32
N PHE A 113 -5.14 -5.78 15.54
CA PHE A 113 -4.66 -5.40 14.21
C PHE A 113 -5.80 -5.24 13.20
N GLU A 114 -6.93 -5.91 13.41
CA GLU A 114 -8.08 -5.80 12.51
C GLU A 114 -8.81 -4.45 12.70
N ALA A 115 -9.09 -4.06 13.94
CA ALA A 115 -9.68 -2.75 14.21
C ALA A 115 -8.77 -1.60 13.79
N ALA A 116 -7.45 -1.76 13.97
CA ALA A 116 -6.46 -0.80 13.48
C ALA A 116 -6.52 -0.67 11.94
N ALA A 117 -6.56 -1.80 11.22
CA ALA A 117 -6.66 -1.81 9.76
C ALA A 117 -7.92 -1.08 9.27
N VAL A 118 -9.08 -1.36 9.86
CA VAL A 118 -10.36 -0.73 9.51
C VAL A 118 -10.28 0.80 9.67
N SER A 119 -9.72 1.27 10.79
CA SER A 119 -9.56 2.71 11.04
C SER A 119 -8.62 3.35 10.02
N LEU A 120 -7.50 2.70 9.68
CA LEU A 120 -6.54 3.20 8.71
C LEU A 120 -7.06 3.16 7.26
N GLU A 121 -7.85 2.17 6.89
CA GLU A 121 -8.52 2.13 5.58
C GLU A 121 -9.54 3.27 5.43
N ARG A 122 -10.25 3.62 6.51
CA ARG A 122 -11.09 4.82 6.50
C ARG A 122 -10.26 6.09 6.36
N ALA A 123 -9.14 6.20 7.08
CA ALA A 123 -8.21 7.32 6.94
C ALA A 123 -7.65 7.42 5.51
N GLN A 124 -7.31 6.30 4.88
CA GLN A 124 -6.84 6.25 3.50
C GLN A 124 -7.88 6.79 2.49
N ARG A 125 -9.17 6.51 2.72
CA ARG A 125 -10.24 7.06 1.86
C ARG A 125 -10.38 8.58 2.00
N LEU A 126 -10.13 9.12 3.19
CA LEU A 126 -10.20 10.57 3.45
C LEU A 126 -8.92 11.30 3.00
N ALA A 127 -7.77 10.65 3.15
CA ALA A 127 -6.46 11.20 2.82
C ALA A 127 -5.65 10.24 1.92
N PRO A 128 -6.06 10.08 0.65
CA PRO A 128 -5.48 9.07 -0.25
C PRO A 128 -4.03 9.37 -0.66
N GLN A 129 -3.50 10.54 -0.34
CA GLN A 129 -2.12 10.95 -0.62
C GLN A 129 -1.27 11.12 0.67
N SER A 130 -1.76 10.62 1.81
CA SER A 130 -1.03 10.71 3.06
C SER A 130 -0.02 9.58 3.23
N ALA A 131 1.27 9.89 3.11
CA ALA A 131 2.35 8.93 3.36
C ALA A 131 2.27 8.31 4.77
N THR A 132 1.83 9.08 5.77
CA THR A 132 1.66 8.61 7.15
C THR A 132 0.61 7.51 7.27
N VAL A 133 -0.51 7.65 6.56
CA VAL A 133 -1.57 6.63 6.54
C VAL A 133 -1.07 5.33 5.90
N TYR A 134 -0.37 5.43 4.77
CA TYR A 134 0.22 4.25 4.11
C TYR A 134 1.28 3.57 4.97
N LEU A 135 2.10 4.35 5.68
CA LEU A 135 3.12 3.83 6.59
C LEU A 135 2.47 2.98 7.69
N GLN A 136 1.47 3.53 8.39
CA GLN A 136 0.79 2.82 9.45
C GLN A 136 0.02 1.60 8.93
N LEU A 137 -0.66 1.71 7.79
CA LEU A 137 -1.40 0.59 7.21
C LEU A 137 -0.45 -0.54 6.78
N ALA A 138 0.71 -0.21 6.17
CA ALA A 138 1.74 -1.19 5.84
C ALA A 138 2.28 -1.90 7.10
N GLN A 139 2.48 -1.16 8.18
CA GLN A 139 2.91 -1.73 9.46
C GLN A 139 1.86 -2.71 10.02
N VAL A 140 0.59 -2.35 9.99
CA VAL A 140 -0.50 -3.25 10.42
C VAL A 140 -0.55 -4.52 9.57
N ARG A 141 -0.41 -4.41 8.24
CA ARG A 141 -0.38 -5.58 7.35
C ARG A 141 0.80 -6.52 7.64
N LEU A 142 1.97 -5.98 8.04
CA LEU A 142 3.09 -6.81 8.49
C LEU A 142 2.76 -7.59 9.77
N GLN A 143 2.08 -6.97 10.73
CA GLN A 143 1.65 -7.65 11.96
C GLN A 143 0.60 -8.73 11.69
N GLN A 144 -0.22 -8.56 10.67
CA GLN A 144 -1.17 -9.55 10.18
C GLN A 144 -0.52 -10.67 9.32
N ASN A 145 0.82 -10.68 9.16
CA ASN A 145 1.57 -11.57 8.27
C ASN A 145 1.19 -11.43 6.78
N ARG A 146 0.66 -10.27 6.38
CA ARG A 146 0.28 -9.95 5.00
C ARG A 146 1.39 -9.17 4.29
N ALA A 147 2.58 -9.77 4.20
CA ALA A 147 3.80 -9.12 3.76
C ALA A 147 3.72 -8.55 2.33
N VAL A 148 3.02 -9.22 1.41
CA VAL A 148 2.87 -8.74 0.02
C VAL A 148 2.10 -7.43 -0.03
N GLU A 149 1.01 -7.34 0.71
CA GLU A 149 0.20 -6.10 0.78
C GLU A 149 0.96 -4.98 1.49
N ALA A 150 1.67 -5.32 2.57
CA ALA A 150 2.52 -4.37 3.27
C ALA A 150 3.57 -3.74 2.35
N GLU A 151 4.24 -4.54 1.53
CA GLU A 151 5.21 -4.06 0.55
C GLU A 151 4.57 -3.10 -0.47
N GLN A 152 3.40 -3.47 -1.01
CA GLN A 152 2.67 -2.64 -1.97
C GLN A 152 2.24 -1.29 -1.36
N LEU A 153 1.70 -1.32 -0.14
CA LEU A 153 1.29 -0.11 0.58
C LEU A 153 2.49 0.79 0.90
N ALA A 154 3.61 0.22 1.38
CA ALA A 154 4.82 0.97 1.65
C ALA A 154 5.38 1.61 0.38
N ARG A 155 5.44 0.89 -0.75
CA ARG A 155 5.85 1.45 -2.05
C ARG A 155 4.90 2.55 -2.52
N LYS A 156 3.61 2.42 -2.32
CA LYS A 156 2.64 3.48 -2.63
C LYS A 156 2.84 4.70 -1.73
N GLY A 157 3.12 4.48 -0.44
CA GLY A 157 3.45 5.56 0.49
C GLY A 157 4.69 6.37 0.07
N LEU A 158 5.71 5.73 -0.53
CA LEU A 158 6.91 6.40 -1.03
C LEU A 158 6.61 7.47 -2.07
N SER A 159 5.59 7.29 -2.94
CA SER A 159 5.21 8.29 -3.93
C SER A 159 4.59 9.55 -3.32
N TYR A 160 4.13 9.47 -2.07
CA TYR A 160 3.52 10.58 -1.34
C TYR A 160 4.41 11.14 -0.22
N ALA A 161 5.52 10.47 0.07
CA ALA A 161 6.44 10.90 1.13
C ALA A 161 7.08 12.25 0.82
N GLN A 162 7.00 13.16 1.79
CA GLN A 162 7.43 14.55 1.63
C GLN A 162 8.79 14.85 2.27
N SER A 163 9.25 13.99 3.18
CA SER A 163 10.52 14.13 3.87
C SER A 163 11.38 12.87 3.73
N SER A 164 12.71 13.04 3.84
CA SER A 164 13.66 11.93 3.84
C SER A 164 13.38 10.93 4.98
N SER A 165 12.95 11.42 6.13
CA SER A 165 12.59 10.56 7.27
C SER A 165 11.36 9.68 6.97
N GLN A 166 10.32 10.23 6.33
CA GLN A 166 9.16 9.43 5.90
C GLN A 166 9.56 8.40 4.83
N GLN A 167 10.39 8.79 3.88
CA GLN A 167 10.90 7.87 2.86
C GLN A 167 11.72 6.75 3.49
N ALA A 168 12.63 7.08 4.42
CA ALA A 168 13.44 6.09 5.13
C ALA A 168 12.56 5.09 5.91
N ALA A 169 11.54 5.57 6.64
CA ALA A 169 10.62 4.72 7.37
C ALA A 169 9.86 3.77 6.44
N LEU A 170 9.39 4.25 5.29
CA LEU A 170 8.71 3.43 4.29
C LEU A 170 9.64 2.40 3.65
N TRP A 171 10.90 2.77 3.35
CA TRP A 171 11.88 1.82 2.85
C TRP A 171 12.23 0.72 3.86
N ARG A 172 12.24 1.03 5.17
CA ARG A 172 12.38 0.00 6.21
C ARG A 172 11.21 -0.99 6.19
N LEU A 173 9.98 -0.50 5.98
CA LEU A 173 8.81 -1.39 5.85
C LEU A 173 8.88 -2.26 4.59
N VAL A 174 9.36 -1.70 3.46
CA VAL A 174 9.62 -2.51 2.25
C VAL A 174 10.66 -3.61 2.56
N ALA A 175 11.73 -3.29 3.28
CA ALA A 175 12.73 -4.28 3.68
C ALA A 175 12.14 -5.37 4.57
N GLN A 176 11.37 -5.01 5.60
CA GLN A 176 10.70 -5.95 6.49
C GLN A 176 9.72 -6.87 5.74
N ALA A 177 8.91 -6.27 4.85
CA ALA A 177 7.98 -7.03 4.05
C ALA A 177 8.68 -8.00 3.09
N ALA A 178 9.78 -7.56 2.48
CA ALA A 178 10.60 -8.41 1.61
C ALA A 178 11.29 -9.53 2.39
N GLU A 179 11.70 -9.28 3.63
CA GLU A 179 12.30 -10.27 4.53
C GLU A 179 11.33 -11.40 4.85
N GLN A 180 10.08 -11.07 5.22
CA GLN A 180 9.02 -12.07 5.42
C GLN A 180 8.68 -12.87 4.15
N GLN A 181 8.95 -12.30 2.96
CA GLN A 181 8.75 -12.97 1.67
C GLN A 181 9.98 -13.74 1.18
N GLY A 182 11.12 -13.70 1.89
CA GLY A 182 12.38 -14.31 1.47
C GLY A 182 13.08 -13.63 0.29
N LYS A 183 12.74 -12.37 -0.03
CA LYS A 183 13.27 -11.60 -1.16
C LYS A 183 14.59 -10.89 -0.80
N THR A 184 15.69 -11.62 -0.68
CA THR A 184 16.97 -11.13 -0.17
C THR A 184 17.50 -9.89 -0.91
N GLU A 185 17.43 -9.86 -2.22
CA GLU A 185 17.89 -8.71 -3.03
C GLU A 185 17.08 -7.44 -2.71
N THR A 186 15.76 -7.57 -2.61
CA THR A 186 14.89 -6.45 -2.25
C THR A 186 15.19 -5.93 -0.84
N VAL A 187 15.49 -6.83 0.10
CA VAL A 187 15.87 -6.47 1.47
C VAL A 187 17.12 -5.59 1.47
N ILE A 188 18.19 -6.04 0.78
CA ILE A 188 19.46 -5.31 0.71
C ILE A 188 19.24 -3.92 0.09
N ASN A 189 18.56 -3.87 -1.05
CA ASN A 189 18.30 -2.63 -1.76
C ASN A 189 17.46 -1.64 -0.91
N ALA A 190 16.43 -2.13 -0.24
CA ALA A 190 15.56 -1.31 0.59
C ALA A 190 16.28 -0.80 1.86
N LYS A 191 17.07 -1.65 2.53
CA LYS A 191 17.89 -1.23 3.69
C LYS A 191 18.91 -0.16 3.29
N ASN A 192 19.59 -0.32 2.16
CA ASN A 192 20.56 0.67 1.67
C ASN A 192 19.88 2.02 1.36
N LYS A 193 18.68 2.00 0.75
CA LYS A 193 17.91 3.22 0.49
C LYS A 193 17.48 3.92 1.77
N ALA A 194 17.01 3.18 2.77
CA ALA A 194 16.65 3.74 4.06
C ALA A 194 17.86 4.43 4.72
N MET A 195 18.99 3.75 4.78
CA MET A 195 20.21 4.29 5.37
C MET A 195 20.73 5.54 4.65
N GLN A 196 20.73 5.54 3.31
CA GLN A 196 21.12 6.73 2.53
C GLN A 196 20.25 7.95 2.84
N LEU A 197 18.93 7.75 3.00
CA LEU A 197 17.99 8.83 3.30
C LEU A 197 18.15 9.36 4.72
N GLU A 198 18.50 8.51 5.68
CA GLU A 198 18.79 8.89 7.06
C GLU A 198 20.06 9.75 7.13
N MET A 199 21.14 9.31 6.48
CA MET A 199 22.38 10.07 6.40
C MET A 199 22.20 11.41 5.67
N ALA A 200 21.29 11.50 4.71
CA ALA A 200 20.99 12.73 4.00
C ALA A 200 20.15 13.68 4.85
N GLY A 201 19.22 13.15 5.65
CA GLY A 201 18.36 13.93 6.53
C GLY A 201 19.09 14.51 7.77
N ASP A 202 20.19 13.90 8.17
CA ASP A 202 21.00 14.35 9.33
C ASP A 202 21.97 15.52 9.00
N ARG A 203 22.07 15.87 7.70
CA ARG A 203 22.96 16.93 7.20
C ARG A 203 22.25 18.25 6.91
N GLY A 204 20.97 18.36 7.11
CA GLY A 204 20.13 19.55 6.85
C GLY A 204 19.45 20.09 8.08
#